data_7a93fad96433c82d19d2384bf0238ca7
#
_entry.id   7a93fad96433c82d19d2384bf0238ca7
#
_cell.length_a   1.000
_cell.length_b   1.000
_cell.length_c   1.000
_cell.angle_alpha   90.00
_cell.angle_beta   90.00
_cell.angle_gamma   90.00
#
_symmetry.space_group_name_H-M   'P 1'
#
loop_
_entity.id
_entity.type
_entity.pdbx_description
1 polymer ?
#
loop_
_entity_poly.entity_id
_entity_poly.type
_entity_poly.pdbx_seq_one_letter_code
_entity_poly.pdbx_strand_id
1 'polypeptide(L)'
;MLLRVLQGETTARPPVWFMRQAGRYLPEYRALRATTPDFISFCLTPEKAAEATLQPMRRFGFDAAIVFADILLIPRALGQKVWFEAGEGPRLGAMPSVESMNDLTEGAGEALKEVGQTLSLVRAALDPDKALIGFAGAPWTVATYMLDGEARSIGKGERATARTYAYADPEG
;
A
#
# COMPACT_ATOMS: atom_id res chain seq x y z
N MET A 1 -12.72 5.13 19.45
CA MET A 1 -13.93 5.82 18.90
C MET A 1 -14.43 5.19 17.60
N LEU A 2 -13.63 5.01 16.53
CA LEU A 2 -14.10 4.49 15.22
C LEU A 2 -14.82 3.13 15.33
N LEU A 3 -14.23 2.14 16.03
CA LEU A 3 -14.83 0.81 16.16
C LEU A 3 -16.19 0.84 16.86
N ARG A 4 -16.37 1.69 17.85
CA ARG A 4 -17.65 1.86 18.55
C ARG A 4 -18.74 2.38 17.62
N VAL A 5 -18.42 3.36 16.77
CA VAL A 5 -19.37 3.88 15.76
C VAL A 5 -19.71 2.80 14.72
N LEU A 6 -18.75 2.00 14.29
CA LEU A 6 -19.00 0.87 13.39
C LEU A 6 -19.87 -0.23 14.02
N GLN A 7 -19.91 -0.32 15.36
CA GLN A 7 -20.77 -1.20 16.15
C GLN A 7 -22.14 -0.59 16.44
N GLY A 8 -22.44 0.60 15.90
CA GLY A 8 -23.72 1.28 16.06
C GLY A 8 -23.83 2.23 17.25
N GLU A 9 -22.74 2.48 17.99
CA GLU A 9 -22.78 3.42 19.09
C GLU A 9 -22.79 4.88 18.60
N THR A 10 -23.57 5.73 19.27
CA THR A 10 -23.55 7.17 19.07
C THR A 10 -22.41 7.80 19.89
N THR A 11 -21.64 8.67 19.27
CA THR A 11 -20.54 9.41 19.90
C THR A 11 -20.77 10.92 19.81
N ALA A 12 -20.16 11.68 20.73
CA ALA A 12 -20.32 13.14 20.79
C ALA A 12 -19.85 13.88 19.52
N ARG A 13 -18.97 13.29 18.75
CA ARG A 13 -18.53 13.74 17.45
C ARG A 13 -18.24 12.53 16.53
N PRO A 14 -18.30 12.69 15.20
CA PRO A 14 -17.87 11.62 14.30
C PRO A 14 -16.36 11.33 14.45
N PRO A 15 -15.92 10.08 14.29
CA PRO A 15 -14.50 9.76 14.19
C PRO A 15 -13.92 10.31 12.89
N VAL A 16 -12.66 10.78 12.98
CA VAL A 16 -11.96 11.39 11.83
C VAL A 16 -10.66 10.66 11.54
N TRP A 17 -10.50 10.28 10.28
CA TRP A 17 -9.26 9.75 9.72
C TRP A 17 -9.23 10.04 8.22
N PHE A 18 -8.05 9.96 7.59
CA PHE A 18 -7.90 10.14 6.15
C PHE A 18 -7.21 8.93 5.53
N MET A 19 -7.61 8.56 4.31
CA MET A 19 -6.98 7.46 3.57
C MET A 19 -5.49 7.70 3.34
N ARG A 20 -5.07 8.97 3.19
CA ARG A 20 -3.66 9.36 3.04
C ARG A 20 -3.29 10.33 4.15
N GLN A 21 -2.78 9.80 5.26
CA GLN A 21 -2.37 10.56 6.43
C GLN A 21 -0.85 10.82 6.45
N ALA A 22 -0.02 9.79 6.20
CA ALA A 22 1.41 9.95 6.05
C ALA A 22 1.76 10.45 4.65
N GLY A 23 2.75 11.33 4.54
CA GLY A 23 3.15 11.81 3.22
C GLY A 23 4.12 12.99 3.22
N ARG A 24 4.54 13.37 2.02
CA ARG A 24 5.57 14.41 1.79
C ARG A 24 5.19 15.81 2.25
N TYR A 25 3.95 16.08 2.58
CA TYR A 25 3.52 17.34 3.19
C TYR A 25 4.00 17.49 4.63
N LEU A 26 4.31 16.38 5.32
CA LEU A 26 4.87 16.38 6.67
C LEU A 26 6.41 16.55 6.62
N PRO A 27 6.98 17.56 7.29
CA PRO A 27 8.44 17.72 7.35
C PRO A 27 9.12 16.51 7.99
N GLU A 28 8.55 15.96 9.07
CA GLU A 28 9.03 14.76 9.76
C GLU A 28 9.03 13.52 8.86
N TYR A 29 8.03 13.37 7.99
CA TYR A 29 8.01 12.31 6.99
C TYR A 29 9.15 12.47 5.98
N ARG A 30 9.39 13.69 5.47
CA ARG A 30 10.49 13.95 4.54
C ARG A 30 11.85 13.64 5.16
N ALA A 31 12.07 14.04 6.41
CA ALA A 31 13.28 13.73 7.15
C ALA A 31 13.48 12.21 7.31
N LEU A 32 12.44 11.50 7.72
CA LEU A 32 12.48 10.05 7.87
C LEU A 32 12.71 9.35 6.53
N ARG A 33 12.01 9.75 5.47
CA ARG A 33 12.15 9.19 4.12
C ARG A 33 13.57 9.36 3.55
N ALA A 34 14.22 10.46 3.86
CA ALA A 34 15.60 10.74 3.42
C ALA A 34 16.65 9.78 4.03
N THR A 35 16.29 9.03 5.07
CA THR A 35 17.17 8.03 5.70
C THR A 35 17.17 6.66 5.00
N THR A 36 16.42 6.50 3.90
CA THR A 36 16.35 5.25 3.13
C THR A 36 16.66 5.49 1.66
N PRO A 37 17.33 4.54 0.99
CA PRO A 37 17.74 4.73 -0.41
C PRO A 37 16.55 4.82 -1.36
N ASP A 38 15.53 4.00 -1.15
CA ASP A 38 14.38 3.90 -2.04
C ASP A 38 13.06 3.71 -1.26
N PHE A 39 11.94 3.76 -1.98
CA PHE A 39 10.61 3.70 -1.39
C PHE A 39 10.23 2.28 -0.93
N ILE A 40 10.67 1.24 -1.65
CA ILE A 40 10.41 -0.15 -1.27
C ILE A 40 11.11 -0.47 0.05
N SER A 41 12.40 -0.13 0.16
CA SER A 41 13.17 -0.28 1.40
C SER A 41 12.54 0.48 2.57
N PHE A 42 11.95 1.65 2.30
CA PHE A 42 11.22 2.40 3.33
C PHE A 42 9.99 1.64 3.83
N CYS A 43 9.18 1.08 2.92
CA CYS A 43 7.99 0.30 3.27
C CYS A 43 8.35 -1.02 3.98
N LEU A 44 9.49 -1.63 3.64
CA LEU A 44 9.95 -2.90 4.19
C LEU A 44 10.92 -2.74 5.39
N THR A 45 11.04 -1.55 5.95
CA THR A 45 11.75 -1.32 7.22
C THR A 45 10.69 -1.08 8.30
N PRO A 46 10.37 -2.08 9.15
CA PRO A 46 9.22 -2.02 10.07
C PRO A 46 9.21 -0.80 10.97
N GLU A 47 10.35 -0.42 11.53
CA GLU A 47 10.47 0.73 12.44
C GLU A 47 10.17 2.05 11.71
N LYS A 48 10.61 2.18 10.46
CA LYS A 48 10.40 3.39 9.66
C LYS A 48 8.98 3.49 9.13
N ALA A 49 8.41 2.38 8.68
CA ALA A 49 7.01 2.32 8.26
C ALA A 49 6.05 2.57 9.44
N ALA A 50 6.36 2.02 10.62
CA ALA A 50 5.61 2.29 11.84
C ALA A 50 5.72 3.76 12.26
N GLU A 51 6.92 4.34 12.24
CA GLU A 51 7.12 5.76 12.54
C GLU A 51 6.33 6.65 11.57
N ALA A 52 6.41 6.37 10.25
CA ALA A 52 5.63 7.10 9.24
C ALA A 52 4.11 7.02 9.50
N THR A 53 3.61 5.85 9.94
CA THR A 53 2.21 5.64 10.31
C THR A 53 1.80 6.50 11.52
N LEU A 54 2.67 6.62 12.52
CA LEU A 54 2.38 7.29 13.78
C LEU A 54 2.55 8.82 13.72
N GLN A 55 3.34 9.36 12.81
CA GLN A 55 3.55 10.80 12.68
C GLN A 55 2.26 11.60 12.55
N PRO A 56 1.33 11.29 11.62
CA PRO A 56 0.07 12.03 11.53
C PRO A 56 -0.83 11.83 12.75
N MET A 57 -0.75 10.67 13.43
CA MET A 57 -1.50 10.42 14.65
C MET A 57 -1.08 11.38 15.76
N ARG A 58 0.21 11.56 15.96
CA ARG A 58 0.75 12.51 16.95
C ARG A 58 0.45 13.97 16.59
N ARG A 59 0.50 14.29 15.30
CA ARG A 59 0.33 15.66 14.83
C ARG A 59 -1.11 16.14 14.82
N PHE A 60 -2.05 15.29 14.44
CA PHE A 60 -3.45 15.68 14.20
C PHE A 60 -4.46 15.03 15.14
N GLY A 61 -4.04 14.03 15.92
CA GLY A 61 -4.91 13.37 16.87
C GLY A 61 -6.05 12.59 16.24
N PHE A 62 -5.87 12.02 15.03
CA PHE A 62 -6.88 11.21 14.35
C PHE A 62 -7.40 10.04 15.20
N ASP A 63 -8.60 9.54 14.87
CA ASP A 63 -9.24 8.43 15.57
C ASP A 63 -8.84 7.06 15.02
N ALA A 64 -8.18 7.03 13.88
CA ALA A 64 -7.61 5.81 13.32
C ALA A 64 -6.29 6.10 12.60
N ALA A 65 -5.33 5.19 12.75
CA ALA A 65 -4.14 5.10 11.96
C ALA A 65 -4.39 4.18 10.76
N ILE A 66 -3.90 4.54 9.58
CA ILE A 66 -3.79 3.62 8.44
C ILE A 66 -2.32 3.24 8.28
N VAL A 67 -2.02 1.94 8.22
CA VAL A 67 -0.64 1.47 8.14
C VAL A 67 0.03 2.00 6.86
N PHE A 68 1.26 2.50 7.01
CA PHE A 68 2.06 2.93 5.89
C PHE A 68 2.61 1.73 5.14
N ALA A 69 2.13 1.53 3.91
CA ALA A 69 2.51 0.45 3.01
C ALA A 69 2.26 0.87 1.56
N ASP A 70 2.55 -0.01 0.60
CA ASP A 70 2.23 0.19 -0.81
C ASP A 70 1.60 -1.07 -1.41
N ILE A 71 0.61 -0.89 -2.29
CA ILE A 71 -0.10 -2.01 -2.94
C ILE A 71 0.81 -2.83 -3.85
N LEU A 72 1.90 -2.25 -4.35
CA LEU A 72 2.86 -2.90 -5.24
C LEU A 72 3.86 -3.81 -4.50
N LEU A 73 3.81 -3.86 -3.18
CA LEU A 73 4.54 -4.87 -2.41
C LEU A 73 4.02 -6.29 -2.72
N ILE A 74 2.74 -6.45 -3.07
CA ILE A 74 2.17 -7.74 -3.48
C ILE A 74 2.79 -8.23 -4.80
N PRO A 75 2.74 -7.50 -5.93
CA PRO A 75 3.43 -7.90 -7.16
C PRO A 75 4.90 -8.24 -6.94
N ARG A 76 5.59 -7.42 -6.14
CA ARG A 76 7.00 -7.68 -5.80
C ARG A 76 7.18 -8.98 -5.02
N ALA A 77 6.32 -9.26 -4.05
CA ALA A 77 6.37 -10.48 -3.25
C ALA A 77 6.06 -11.74 -4.10
N LEU A 78 5.26 -11.57 -5.14
CA LEU A 78 4.98 -12.61 -6.14
C LEU A 78 6.11 -12.78 -7.18
N GLY A 79 7.20 -11.99 -7.11
CA GLY A 79 8.35 -12.12 -7.99
C GLY A 79 8.39 -11.13 -9.16
N GLN A 80 7.36 -10.31 -9.37
CA GLN A 80 7.40 -9.28 -10.41
C GLN A 80 8.39 -8.17 -10.04
N LYS A 81 9.18 -7.71 -11.00
CA LYS A 81 10.10 -6.58 -10.79
C LYS A 81 9.31 -5.29 -10.55
N VAL A 82 9.55 -4.64 -9.42
CA VAL A 82 8.94 -3.36 -9.06
C VAL A 82 10.03 -2.37 -8.65
N TRP A 83 9.99 -1.15 -9.21
CA TRP A 83 10.90 -0.06 -8.82
C TRP A 83 10.18 1.29 -8.88
N PHE A 84 10.80 2.32 -8.34
CA PHE A 84 10.28 3.68 -8.34
C PHE A 84 11.26 4.62 -8.99
N GLU A 85 10.82 5.36 -10.00
CA GLU A 85 11.60 6.40 -10.66
C GLU A 85 11.30 7.77 -10.07
N ALA A 86 12.36 8.56 -9.89
CA ALA A 86 12.22 9.91 -9.35
C ALA A 86 11.39 10.79 -10.29
N GLY A 87 10.26 11.29 -9.79
CA GLY A 87 9.35 12.16 -10.56
C GLY A 87 8.31 11.43 -11.42
N GLU A 88 8.49 10.13 -11.67
CA GLU A 88 7.61 9.36 -12.57
C GLU A 88 6.69 8.37 -11.83
N GLY A 89 7.07 7.98 -10.61
CA GLY A 89 6.28 7.07 -9.78
C GLY A 89 6.68 5.60 -9.93
N PRO A 90 5.77 4.66 -9.63
CA PRO A 90 6.06 3.24 -9.66
C PRO A 90 6.15 2.70 -11.09
N ARG A 91 7.09 1.77 -11.28
CA ARG A 91 7.29 1.00 -12.49
C ARG A 91 7.24 -0.49 -12.18
N LEU A 92 6.64 -1.27 -13.05
CA LEU A 92 6.61 -2.72 -12.97
C LEU A 92 7.20 -3.32 -14.24
N GLY A 93 7.94 -4.42 -14.09
CA GLY A 93 8.40 -5.21 -15.21
C GLY A 93 7.21 -5.77 -15.98
N ALA A 94 7.36 -5.90 -17.31
CA ALA A 94 6.30 -6.42 -18.16
C ALA A 94 5.84 -7.82 -17.69
N MET A 95 4.53 -8.01 -17.68
CA MET A 95 3.89 -9.32 -17.72
C MET A 95 3.28 -9.48 -19.11
N PRO A 96 3.89 -10.29 -19.98
CA PRO A 96 3.49 -10.31 -21.39
C PRO A 96 2.15 -10.99 -21.65
N SER A 97 1.67 -11.81 -20.71
CA SER A 97 0.38 -12.50 -20.84
C SER A 97 -0.15 -12.96 -19.48
N VAL A 98 -1.41 -13.39 -19.44
CA VAL A 98 -2.04 -14.00 -18.24
C VAL A 98 -1.36 -15.33 -17.89
N GLU A 99 -0.90 -16.10 -18.90
CA GLU A 99 -0.19 -17.35 -18.64
C GLU A 99 1.10 -17.14 -17.85
N SER A 100 1.74 -15.98 -18.00
CA SER A 100 2.92 -15.58 -17.19
C SER A 100 2.61 -15.46 -15.70
N MET A 101 1.33 -15.39 -15.30
CA MET A 101 0.96 -15.40 -13.89
C MET A 101 1.26 -16.76 -13.23
N ASN A 102 1.33 -17.84 -14.01
CA ASN A 102 1.72 -19.16 -13.51
C ASN A 102 3.19 -19.21 -13.06
N ASP A 103 4.02 -18.27 -13.51
CA ASP A 103 5.43 -18.14 -13.12
C ASP A 103 5.61 -17.34 -11.82
N LEU A 104 4.53 -16.80 -11.26
CA LEU A 104 4.58 -16.06 -10.00
C LEU A 104 4.89 -16.98 -8.83
N THR A 105 5.70 -16.47 -7.91
CA THR A 105 6.10 -17.21 -6.72
C THR A 105 4.94 -17.34 -5.73
N GLU A 106 4.67 -18.54 -5.27
CA GLU A 106 3.78 -18.77 -4.13
C GLU A 106 4.44 -18.31 -2.82
N GLY A 107 3.62 -18.06 -1.79
CA GLY A 107 4.13 -17.72 -0.45
C GLY A 107 4.45 -16.23 -0.24
N ALA A 108 3.76 -15.34 -0.92
CA ALA A 108 3.91 -13.88 -0.74
C ALA A 108 3.80 -13.43 0.73
N GLY A 109 3.14 -14.19 1.60
CA GLY A 109 3.01 -13.89 3.02
C GLY A 109 4.35 -13.82 3.76
N GLU A 110 5.26 -14.74 3.49
CA GLU A 110 6.61 -14.72 4.11
C GLU A 110 7.44 -13.55 3.55
N ALA A 111 7.30 -13.25 2.26
CA ALA A 111 7.97 -12.12 1.63
C ALA A 111 7.45 -10.75 2.10
N LEU A 112 6.36 -10.70 2.88
CA LEU A 112 5.75 -9.50 3.43
C LEU A 112 5.71 -9.48 4.96
N LYS A 113 6.50 -10.32 5.63
CA LYS A 113 6.59 -10.38 7.10
C LYS A 113 6.92 -9.03 7.75
N GLU A 114 7.70 -8.19 7.08
CA GLU A 114 8.02 -6.84 7.54
C GLU A 114 6.77 -5.96 7.67
N VAL A 115 5.78 -6.13 6.81
CA VAL A 115 4.49 -5.44 6.92
C VAL A 115 3.73 -5.91 8.16
N GLY A 116 3.76 -7.22 8.46
CA GLY A 116 3.22 -7.78 9.70
C GLY A 116 3.91 -7.24 10.95
N GLN A 117 5.24 -7.13 10.91
CA GLN A 117 6.02 -6.51 11.99
C GLN A 117 5.67 -5.03 12.16
N THR A 118 5.51 -4.28 11.06
CA THR A 118 5.05 -2.90 11.10
C THR A 118 3.71 -2.76 11.81
N LEU A 119 2.73 -3.61 11.48
CA LEU A 119 1.42 -3.62 12.14
C LEU A 119 1.55 -3.87 13.64
N SER A 120 2.40 -4.80 14.04
CA SER A 120 2.65 -5.11 15.45
C SER A 120 3.27 -3.94 16.20
N LEU A 121 4.26 -3.27 15.62
CA LEU A 121 4.90 -2.08 16.18
C LEU A 121 3.92 -0.91 16.30
N VAL A 122 3.12 -0.65 15.26
CA VAL A 122 2.10 0.41 15.30
C VAL A 122 1.06 0.09 16.36
N ARG A 123 0.56 -1.14 16.42
CA ARG A 123 -0.46 -1.51 17.43
C ARG A 123 0.06 -1.35 18.86
N ALA A 124 1.32 -1.69 19.11
CA ALA A 124 1.93 -1.54 20.43
C ALA A 124 2.11 -0.07 20.85
N ALA A 125 2.35 0.82 19.88
CA ALA A 125 2.61 2.24 20.16
C ALA A 125 1.36 3.13 20.05
N LEU A 126 0.28 2.64 19.44
CA LEU A 126 -0.95 3.39 19.23
C LEU A 126 -1.86 3.27 20.45
N ASP A 127 -2.46 4.39 20.88
CA ASP A 127 -3.40 4.39 21.98
C ASP A 127 -4.51 3.33 21.77
N PRO A 128 -4.93 2.64 22.85
CA PRO A 128 -5.93 1.56 22.74
C PRO A 128 -7.28 2.00 22.18
N ASP A 129 -7.66 3.27 22.36
CA ASP A 129 -8.91 3.85 21.85
C ASP A 129 -8.86 4.19 20.36
N LYS A 130 -7.68 4.17 19.74
CA LYS A 130 -7.47 4.42 18.31
C LYS A 130 -7.56 3.13 17.50
N ALA A 131 -8.24 3.20 16.37
CA ALA A 131 -8.29 2.09 15.44
C ALA A 131 -6.99 2.01 14.60
N LEU A 132 -6.60 0.79 14.26
CA LEU A 132 -5.56 0.53 13.26
C LEU A 132 -6.22 -0.08 12.03
N ILE A 133 -6.04 0.56 10.89
CA ILE A 133 -6.58 0.16 9.58
C ILE A 133 -5.44 -0.45 8.78
N GLY A 134 -5.64 -1.68 8.28
CA GLY A 134 -4.75 -2.31 7.31
C GLY A 134 -4.83 -1.62 5.94
N PHE A 135 -3.86 -1.93 5.08
CA PHE A 135 -3.79 -1.37 3.73
C PHE A 135 -3.43 -2.46 2.73
N ALA A 136 -4.29 -2.64 1.72
CA ALA A 136 -4.06 -3.58 0.62
C ALA A 136 -4.76 -3.09 -0.65
N GLY A 137 -4.21 -3.44 -1.81
CA GLY A 137 -4.88 -3.30 -3.07
C GLY A 137 -5.92 -4.40 -3.28
N ALA A 138 -7.10 -4.06 -3.83
CA ALA A 138 -8.05 -5.09 -4.26
C ALA A 138 -7.46 -5.89 -5.43
N PRO A 139 -7.82 -7.18 -5.60
CA PRO A 139 -7.26 -8.05 -6.64
C PRO A 139 -7.28 -7.42 -8.03
N TRP A 140 -8.39 -6.85 -8.45
CA TRP A 140 -8.51 -6.16 -9.74
C TRP A 140 -7.52 -4.98 -9.88
N THR A 141 -7.38 -4.17 -8.83
CA THR A 141 -6.44 -3.04 -8.85
C THR A 141 -5.01 -3.53 -8.98
N VAL A 142 -4.63 -4.56 -8.23
CA VAL A 142 -3.27 -5.13 -8.29
C VAL A 142 -3.03 -5.76 -9.66
N ALA A 143 -3.96 -6.57 -10.18
CA ALA A 143 -3.85 -7.20 -11.49
C ALA A 143 -3.71 -6.17 -12.62
N THR A 144 -4.46 -5.05 -12.58
CA THR A 144 -4.31 -3.99 -13.59
C THR A 144 -2.91 -3.34 -13.55
N TYR A 145 -2.32 -3.17 -12.38
CA TYR A 145 -0.93 -2.70 -12.28
C TYR A 145 0.05 -3.72 -12.84
N MET A 146 -0.16 -5.00 -12.54
CA MET A 146 0.73 -6.07 -12.96
C MET A 146 0.72 -6.28 -14.48
N LEU A 147 -0.46 -6.27 -15.11
CA LEU A 147 -0.64 -6.49 -16.54
C LEU A 147 -0.33 -5.26 -17.38
N ASP A 148 -0.74 -4.07 -16.92
CA ASP A 148 -0.50 -2.82 -17.65
C ASP A 148 0.95 -2.31 -17.50
N GLY A 149 1.70 -2.79 -16.49
CA GLY A 149 3.13 -2.59 -16.29
C GLY A 149 3.64 -1.19 -16.64
N GLU A 150 4.62 -1.12 -17.55
CA GLU A 150 5.19 0.14 -18.05
C GLU A 150 4.21 0.97 -18.89
N ALA A 151 3.22 0.35 -19.54
CA ALA A 151 2.27 1.05 -20.42
C ALA A 151 1.47 2.11 -19.67
N ARG A 152 1.28 1.96 -18.37
CA ARG A 152 0.56 2.92 -17.53
C ARG A 152 1.29 4.25 -17.36
N SER A 153 2.61 4.29 -17.57
CA SER A 153 3.42 5.50 -17.48
C SER A 153 3.52 6.27 -18.77
N ILE A 154 3.23 5.63 -19.91
CA ILE A 154 3.29 6.26 -21.26
C ILE A 154 2.00 7.01 -21.61
N GLY A 155 1.10 7.22 -20.66
CA GLY A 155 0.11 8.32 -20.66
C GLY A 155 -0.83 8.51 -21.84
N LYS A 156 -0.80 7.74 -22.94
CA LYS A 156 -1.73 7.90 -24.06
C LYS A 156 -1.92 6.61 -24.87
N GLY A 157 -3.10 6.01 -24.75
CA GLY A 157 -3.70 5.29 -25.86
C GLY A 157 -3.94 3.79 -25.70
N GLU A 158 -3.11 3.03 -25.04
CA GLU A 158 -3.27 1.56 -24.94
C GLU A 158 -3.37 1.07 -23.49
N ARG A 159 -4.43 1.48 -22.84
CA ARG A 159 -4.80 0.98 -21.50
C ARG A 159 -5.70 -0.24 -21.63
N ALA A 160 -5.25 -1.26 -22.33
CA ALA A 160 -6.21 -2.27 -22.68
C ALA A 160 -5.87 -3.67 -22.14
N THR A 161 -4.64 -3.94 -21.65
CA THR A 161 -4.24 -5.31 -21.40
C THR A 161 -5.15 -5.98 -20.37
N ALA A 162 -5.22 -5.49 -19.15
CA ALA A 162 -6.07 -6.09 -18.11
C ALA A 162 -7.56 -6.08 -18.48
N ARG A 163 -8.06 -4.97 -19.04
CA ARG A 163 -9.45 -4.86 -19.46
C ARG A 163 -9.74 -5.73 -20.69
N THR A 164 -8.82 -5.81 -21.63
CA THR A 164 -8.98 -6.66 -22.82
C THR A 164 -9.10 -8.11 -22.41
N TYR A 165 -8.26 -8.59 -21.51
CA TYR A 165 -8.38 -9.95 -20.97
C TYR A 165 -9.72 -10.17 -20.27
N ALA A 166 -10.15 -9.27 -19.39
CA ALA A 166 -11.39 -9.40 -18.65
C ALA A 166 -12.65 -9.44 -19.54
N TYR A 167 -12.59 -8.81 -20.73
CA TYR A 167 -13.72 -8.83 -21.69
C TYR A 167 -13.60 -9.94 -22.72
N ALA A 168 -12.39 -10.35 -23.09
CA ALA A 168 -12.17 -11.39 -24.10
C ALA A 168 -12.33 -12.81 -23.54
N ASP A 169 -11.96 -13.01 -22.29
CA ASP A 169 -12.07 -14.30 -21.59
C ASP A 169 -12.49 -14.08 -20.12
N PRO A 170 -13.82 -13.86 -19.89
CA PRO A 170 -14.33 -13.58 -18.56
C PRO A 170 -14.35 -14.79 -17.62
N GLU A 171 -14.09 -16.00 -18.12
CA GLU A 171 -14.06 -17.25 -17.36
C GLU A 171 -12.62 -17.77 -17.14
N GLY A 172 -11.60 -17.15 -17.76
CA GLY A 172 -10.19 -17.53 -17.71
C GLY A 172 -9.37 -16.98 -16.56
#